data_dc6c65720a61fbded93c45117e2fb5a2
#
_entry.id   dc6c65720a61fbded93c45117e2fb5a2
#
_cell.length_a   1.000
_cell.length_b   1.000
_cell.length_c   1.000
_cell.angle_alpha   90.00
_cell.angle_beta   90.00
_cell.angle_gamma   90.00
#
_symmetry.space_group_name_H-M   'P 1'
#
loop_
_entity.id
_entity.type
_entity.pdbx_description
1 polymer ?
#
loop_
_entity_poly.entity_id
_entity_poly.type
_entity_poly.pdbx_seq_one_letter_code
_entity_poly.pdbx_strand_id
1 'polypeptide(L)'
;KLDGMRCICILSTKNPPVLKSRDGRIIEGLTHITDELSLIKADIILDGELYAHGLSFQNNMKLIKKYREGETENIKYNVYDSMSESEFMDRYLKACSIIKDCKHVQSVKTYAFHSEEEMKRYHSDNISLGYEGSIIRYGDIGYENDKRSKYLLKYKSFQDIAAIIIDILPSEADPKKGVPVLKYNNITFEAGTAFSHADRED
;
A
#
# COMPACT_ATOMS: atom_id res chain seq x y z
N LYS A 1 -4.60 6.34 -1.18
CA LYS A 1 -4.03 5.01 -0.90
C LYS A 1 -3.55 4.39 -2.20
N LEU A 2 -2.31 3.91 -2.23
CA LEU A 2 -1.72 3.20 -3.36
C LEU A 2 -2.06 1.71 -3.25
N ASP A 3 -2.16 1.04 -4.41
CA ASP A 3 -2.42 -0.40 -4.52
C ASP A 3 -1.20 -1.11 -5.14
N GLY A 4 -0.08 -1.03 -4.44
CA GLY A 4 1.21 -1.58 -4.85
C GLY A 4 1.79 -2.56 -3.84
N MET A 5 3.11 -2.59 -3.75
CA MET A 5 3.84 -3.40 -2.78
C MET A 5 4.59 -2.50 -1.79
N ARG A 6 4.26 -2.62 -0.50
CA ARG A 6 5.00 -1.91 0.54
C ARG A 6 6.48 -2.25 0.48
N CYS A 7 7.29 -1.21 0.55
CA CYS A 7 8.75 -1.31 0.51
C CYS A 7 9.37 -0.47 1.61
N ILE A 8 10.22 -1.12 2.39
CA ILE A 8 11.12 -0.46 3.34
C ILE A 8 12.48 -0.32 2.66
N CYS A 9 12.98 0.90 2.57
CA CYS A 9 14.31 1.17 2.02
C CYS A 9 15.26 1.56 3.14
N ILE A 10 16.37 0.85 3.26
CA ILE A 10 17.45 1.15 4.19
C ILE A 10 18.54 1.88 3.41
N LEU A 11 18.71 3.16 3.70
CA LEU A 11 19.83 3.96 3.20
C LEU A 11 20.93 4.01 4.25
N SER A 12 22.16 3.89 3.78
CA SER A 12 23.35 4.00 4.61
C SER A 12 24.45 4.73 3.86
N THR A 13 25.20 5.57 4.57
CA THR A 13 26.40 6.23 4.03
C THR A 13 27.55 5.25 3.74
N LYS A 14 27.46 4.02 4.28
CA LYS A 14 28.52 3.00 4.18
C LYS A 14 28.19 1.83 3.26
N ASN A 15 26.92 1.59 2.99
CA ASN A 15 26.45 0.42 2.25
C ASN A 15 25.46 0.83 1.13
N PRO A 16 25.36 0.02 0.07
CA PRO A 16 24.33 0.23 -0.96
C PRO A 16 22.91 0.21 -0.37
N PRO A 17 21.94 0.90 -1.01
CA PRO A 17 20.55 0.86 -0.62
C PRO A 17 19.99 -0.55 -0.65
N VAL A 18 19.18 -0.89 0.37
CA VAL A 18 18.52 -2.19 0.45
C VAL A 18 17.00 -1.97 0.46
N LEU A 19 16.31 -2.54 -0.53
CA LEU A 19 14.85 -2.56 -0.59
C LEU A 19 14.33 -3.86 0.02
N LYS A 20 13.36 -3.78 0.95
CA LYS A 20 12.75 -4.93 1.61
C LYS A 20 11.23 -4.89 1.51
N SER A 21 10.62 -6.05 1.30
CA SER A 21 9.18 -6.22 1.43
C SER A 21 8.73 -6.13 2.89
N ARG A 22 7.42 -6.12 3.10
CA ARG A 22 6.81 -6.17 4.43
C ARG A 22 7.32 -7.35 5.29
N ASP A 23 7.59 -8.48 4.64
CA ASP A 23 8.06 -9.70 5.31
C ASP A 23 9.59 -9.76 5.43
N GLY A 24 10.29 -8.64 5.19
CA GLY A 24 11.74 -8.52 5.28
C GLY A 24 12.53 -9.12 4.11
N ARG A 25 11.87 -9.65 3.08
CA ARG A 25 12.54 -10.20 1.89
C ARG A 25 13.14 -9.09 1.04
N ILE A 26 14.36 -9.29 0.55
CA ILE A 26 15.01 -8.34 -0.34
C ILE A 26 14.26 -8.29 -1.67
N ILE A 27 14.07 -7.07 -2.18
CA ILE A 27 13.47 -6.79 -3.49
C ILE A 27 14.61 -6.42 -4.43
N GLU A 28 14.77 -7.19 -5.48
CA GLU A 28 15.81 -7.02 -6.48
C GLU A 28 15.20 -6.59 -7.84
N GLY A 29 16.06 -6.22 -8.80
CA GLY A 29 15.64 -5.91 -10.18
C GLY A 29 15.05 -4.51 -10.39
N LEU A 30 15.08 -3.64 -9.39
CA LEU A 30 14.65 -2.24 -9.49
C LEU A 30 15.86 -1.29 -9.51
N THR A 31 16.80 -1.55 -10.41
CA THR A 31 18.08 -0.82 -10.49
C THR A 31 17.89 0.67 -10.69
N HIS A 32 16.91 1.09 -11.51
CA HIS A 32 16.57 2.50 -11.72
C HIS A 32 16.19 3.24 -10.43
N ILE A 33 15.68 2.54 -9.41
CA ILE A 33 15.38 3.09 -8.09
C ILE A 33 16.62 3.05 -7.19
N THR A 34 17.30 1.89 -7.14
CA THR A 34 18.48 1.73 -6.26
C THR A 34 19.64 2.58 -6.68
N ASP A 35 19.83 2.82 -7.99
CA ASP A 35 20.90 3.68 -8.50
C ASP A 35 20.69 5.15 -8.06
N GLU A 36 19.46 5.67 -8.16
CA GLU A 36 19.15 7.01 -7.64
C GLU A 36 19.35 7.10 -6.13
N LEU A 37 18.86 6.11 -5.39
CA LEU A 37 19.00 6.05 -3.92
C LEU A 37 20.47 5.93 -3.49
N SER A 38 21.34 5.33 -4.29
CA SER A 38 22.77 5.20 -4.00
C SER A 38 23.54 6.54 -3.99
N LEU A 39 22.98 7.54 -4.66
CA LEU A 39 23.54 8.90 -4.69
C LEU A 39 23.22 9.66 -3.39
N ILE A 40 22.25 9.21 -2.63
CA ILE A 40 21.85 9.84 -1.38
C ILE A 40 22.81 9.46 -0.26
N LYS A 41 23.44 10.44 0.36
CA LYS A 41 24.38 10.26 1.48
C LYS A 41 23.66 10.53 2.81
N ALA A 42 22.83 9.57 3.24
CA ALA A 42 22.10 9.65 4.49
C ALA A 42 21.95 8.27 5.13
N ASP A 43 21.95 8.24 6.45
CA ASP A 43 21.57 7.06 7.23
C ASP A 43 20.11 7.24 7.65
N ILE A 44 19.19 6.58 6.93
CA ILE A 44 17.73 6.69 7.15
C ILE A 44 17.01 5.45 6.63
N ILE A 45 15.91 5.12 7.27
CA ILE A 45 14.99 4.09 6.78
C ILE A 45 13.73 4.77 6.26
N LEU A 46 13.44 4.59 4.98
CA LEU A 46 12.25 5.11 4.31
C LEU A 46 11.17 4.03 4.24
N ASP A 47 9.91 4.43 4.43
CA ASP A 47 8.73 3.58 4.24
C ASP A 47 7.89 4.11 3.08
N GLY A 48 7.54 3.23 2.15
CA GLY A 48 6.84 3.63 0.93
C GLY A 48 6.18 2.46 0.23
N GLU A 49 5.71 2.73 -0.97
CA GLU A 49 5.04 1.77 -1.84
C GLU A 49 5.72 1.74 -3.21
N LEU A 50 6.06 0.56 -3.69
CA LEU A 50 6.43 0.33 -5.08
C LEU A 50 5.14 0.27 -5.92
N TYR A 51 4.98 1.21 -6.82
CA TYR A 51 3.72 1.40 -7.52
C TYR A 51 3.89 2.19 -8.83
N ALA A 52 3.20 1.76 -9.87
CA ALA A 52 2.97 2.53 -11.09
C ALA A 52 1.49 2.86 -11.21
N HIS A 53 1.17 4.15 -11.31
CA HIS A 53 -0.21 4.62 -11.40
C HIS A 53 -0.87 4.14 -12.71
N GLY A 54 -2.16 3.76 -12.64
CA GLY A 54 -2.91 3.24 -13.78
C GLY A 54 -2.73 1.74 -14.05
N LEU A 55 -1.78 1.07 -13.38
CA LEU A 55 -1.65 -0.38 -13.46
C LEU A 55 -2.49 -1.07 -12.37
N SER A 56 -3.07 -2.23 -12.70
CA SER A 56 -3.70 -3.10 -11.70
C SER A 56 -2.67 -3.61 -10.69
N PHE A 57 -3.14 -4.04 -9.52
CA PHE A 57 -2.29 -4.67 -8.49
C PHE A 57 -1.46 -5.81 -9.07
N GLN A 58 -2.08 -6.73 -9.85
CA GLN A 58 -1.39 -7.86 -10.45
C GLN A 58 -0.28 -7.43 -11.41
N ASN A 59 -0.51 -6.37 -12.21
CA ASN A 59 0.51 -5.85 -13.12
C ASN A 59 1.64 -5.16 -12.36
N ASN A 60 1.35 -4.38 -11.31
CA ASN A 60 2.37 -3.85 -10.42
C ASN A 60 3.23 -4.97 -9.84
N MET A 61 2.61 -6.02 -9.26
CA MET A 61 3.31 -7.17 -8.69
C MET A 61 4.14 -7.95 -9.71
N LYS A 62 3.66 -8.08 -10.95
CA LYS A 62 4.37 -8.73 -12.05
C LYS A 62 5.67 -8.01 -12.40
N LEU A 63 5.65 -6.66 -12.45
CA LEU A 63 6.81 -5.83 -12.78
C LEU A 63 7.81 -5.71 -11.61
N ILE A 64 7.31 -5.70 -10.38
CA ILE A 64 8.16 -5.64 -9.18
C ILE A 64 8.91 -6.97 -8.96
N LYS A 65 8.23 -8.11 -9.19
CA LYS A 65 8.82 -9.44 -8.94
C LYS A 65 9.77 -9.91 -10.02
N LYS A 66 9.65 -9.40 -11.25
CA LYS A 66 10.48 -9.81 -12.37
C LYS A 66 10.73 -8.62 -13.29
N TYR A 67 11.99 -8.28 -13.47
CA TYR A 67 12.41 -7.20 -14.38
C TYR A 67 11.93 -7.47 -15.82
N ARG A 68 11.41 -6.45 -16.45
CA ARG A 68 11.01 -6.36 -17.86
C ARG A 68 11.47 -5.02 -18.40
N GLU A 69 12.35 -5.08 -19.37
CA GLU A 69 12.92 -3.90 -20.03
C GLU A 69 11.82 -3.03 -20.63
N GLY A 70 11.88 -1.72 -20.37
CA GLY A 70 10.92 -0.72 -20.84
C GLY A 70 9.57 -0.72 -20.09
N GLU A 71 9.30 -1.73 -19.24
CA GLU A 71 8.07 -1.79 -18.45
C GLU A 71 8.35 -1.55 -16.95
N THR A 72 9.39 -2.21 -16.40
CA THR A 72 9.69 -2.16 -14.96
C THR A 72 10.10 -0.76 -14.50
N GLU A 73 10.68 0.06 -15.39
CA GLU A 73 11.06 1.45 -15.12
C GLU A 73 9.86 2.38 -14.87
N ASN A 74 8.63 1.93 -15.16
CA ASN A 74 7.41 2.65 -14.77
C ASN A 74 7.10 2.52 -13.27
N ILE A 75 7.64 1.50 -12.59
CA ILE A 75 7.51 1.36 -11.14
C ILE A 75 8.30 2.48 -10.46
N LYS A 76 7.62 3.22 -9.59
CA LYS A 76 8.24 4.24 -8.74
C LYS A 76 8.21 3.81 -7.29
N TYR A 77 9.16 4.27 -6.52
CA TYR A 77 9.14 4.18 -5.07
C TYR A 77 8.46 5.42 -4.49
N ASN A 78 7.25 5.23 -3.99
CA ASN A 78 6.39 6.29 -3.47
C ASN A 78 6.53 6.34 -1.95
N VAL A 79 7.39 7.21 -1.45
CA VAL A 79 7.72 7.35 -0.03
C VAL A 79 6.64 8.15 0.69
N TYR A 80 6.15 7.64 1.80
CA TYR A 80 5.13 8.30 2.61
C TYR A 80 5.56 8.49 4.07
N ASP A 81 6.68 7.92 4.51
CA ASP A 81 7.19 8.09 5.88
C ASP A 81 8.69 7.79 5.96
N SER A 82 9.31 8.09 7.09
CA SER A 82 10.62 7.58 7.48
C SER A 82 10.59 7.12 8.93
N MET A 83 11.43 6.15 9.29
CA MET A 83 11.44 5.57 10.64
C MET A 83 12.25 6.45 11.58
N SER A 84 11.60 7.05 12.57
CA SER A 84 12.22 7.70 13.74
C SER A 84 11.17 7.95 14.83
N GLU A 85 11.63 8.37 16.01
CA GLU A 85 10.78 8.73 17.14
C GLU A 85 10.13 10.13 16.98
N SER A 86 10.48 10.88 15.93
CA SER A 86 9.89 12.20 15.67
C SER A 86 8.42 12.09 15.26
N GLU A 87 7.70 13.20 15.33
CA GLU A 87 6.33 13.31 14.81
C GLU A 87 6.26 13.07 13.30
N PHE A 88 5.08 12.70 12.82
CA PHE A 88 4.90 12.32 11.42
C PHE A 88 5.34 13.40 10.43
N MET A 89 4.99 14.66 10.66
CA MET A 89 5.34 15.73 9.72
C MET A 89 6.85 15.93 9.59
N ASP A 90 7.59 15.85 10.70
CA ASP A 90 9.05 15.93 10.68
C ASP A 90 9.67 14.78 9.90
N ARG A 91 9.18 13.56 10.12
CA ARG A 91 9.61 12.36 9.38
C ARG A 91 9.33 12.48 7.89
N TYR A 92 8.13 12.95 7.54
CA TYR A 92 7.70 13.12 6.15
C TYR A 92 8.51 14.21 5.44
N LEU A 93 8.68 15.38 6.05
CA LEU A 93 9.45 16.49 5.48
C LEU A 93 10.93 16.12 5.30
N LYS A 94 11.50 15.39 6.26
CA LYS A 94 12.86 14.85 6.15
C LYS A 94 12.99 13.90 4.96
N ALA A 95 12.05 12.96 4.81
CA ALA A 95 12.02 12.06 3.67
C ALA A 95 11.91 12.84 2.35
N CYS A 96 10.98 13.79 2.24
CA CYS A 96 10.79 14.63 1.06
C CYS A 96 12.08 15.37 0.67
N SER A 97 12.79 15.97 1.65
CA SER A 97 14.01 16.72 1.40
C SER A 97 15.15 15.86 0.84
N ILE A 98 15.23 14.59 1.30
CA ILE A 98 16.28 13.66 0.90
C ILE A 98 16.06 13.14 -0.52
N ILE A 99 14.81 12.90 -0.93
CA ILE A 99 14.48 12.30 -2.24
C ILE A 99 14.10 13.31 -3.32
N LYS A 100 14.18 14.61 -3.04
CA LYS A 100 13.66 15.69 -3.90
C LYS A 100 14.20 15.70 -5.33
N ASP A 101 15.45 15.23 -5.52
CA ASP A 101 16.14 15.26 -6.81
C ASP A 101 16.05 13.93 -7.57
N CYS A 102 15.30 12.94 -7.04
CA CYS A 102 15.10 11.65 -7.66
C CYS A 102 13.97 11.70 -8.72
N LYS A 103 14.12 10.91 -9.77
CA LYS A 103 13.12 10.76 -10.85
C LYS A 103 12.14 9.61 -10.58
N HIS A 104 12.65 8.49 -10.07
CA HIS A 104 11.86 7.28 -9.82
C HIS A 104 11.53 7.07 -8.34
N VAL A 105 12.02 7.95 -7.47
CA VAL A 105 11.66 8.00 -6.04
C VAL A 105 10.96 9.32 -5.78
N GLN A 106 9.73 9.26 -5.28
CA GLN A 106 8.91 10.46 -5.07
C GLN A 106 8.16 10.38 -3.74
N SER A 107 7.82 11.52 -3.16
CA SER A 107 6.97 11.57 -1.98
C SER A 107 5.50 11.41 -2.35
N VAL A 108 4.73 10.72 -1.51
CA VAL A 108 3.27 10.69 -1.62
C VAL A 108 2.72 12.03 -1.14
N LYS A 109 1.92 12.70 -1.97
CA LYS A 109 1.29 13.98 -1.60
C LYS A 109 0.47 13.82 -0.32
N THR A 110 0.75 14.69 0.62
CA THR A 110 0.11 14.71 1.94
C THR A 110 -0.50 16.09 2.18
N TYR A 111 -1.74 16.13 2.65
CA TYR A 111 -2.50 17.36 2.91
C TYR A 111 -2.97 17.37 4.35
N ALA A 112 -2.82 18.49 5.03
CA ALA A 112 -3.51 18.74 6.29
C ALA A 112 -4.98 19.08 6.02
N PHE A 113 -5.87 18.68 6.93
CA PHE A 113 -7.29 19.07 6.89
C PHE A 113 -7.78 19.37 8.31
N HIS A 114 -8.77 20.22 8.44
CA HIS A 114 -9.30 20.71 9.70
C HIS A 114 -10.80 20.44 9.87
N SER A 115 -11.45 19.85 8.86
CA SER A 115 -12.84 19.45 8.93
C SER A 115 -13.09 18.12 8.20
N GLU A 116 -14.21 17.49 8.52
CA GLU A 116 -14.63 16.25 7.84
C GLU A 116 -14.97 16.52 6.35
N GLU A 117 -15.50 17.69 6.03
CA GLU A 117 -15.80 18.12 4.67
C GLU A 117 -14.53 18.21 3.82
N GLU A 118 -13.47 18.81 4.36
CA GLU A 118 -12.17 18.86 3.68
C GLU A 118 -11.59 17.47 3.46
N MET A 119 -11.65 16.61 4.47
CA MET A 119 -11.19 15.22 4.36
C MET A 119 -11.97 14.48 3.27
N LYS A 120 -13.29 14.59 3.23
CA LYS A 120 -14.14 13.96 2.21
C LYS A 120 -13.83 14.50 0.80
N ARG A 121 -13.56 15.80 0.67
CA ARG A 121 -13.14 16.41 -0.60
C ARG A 121 -11.83 15.81 -1.09
N TYR A 122 -10.77 15.79 -0.27
CA TYR A 122 -9.50 15.17 -0.65
C TYR A 122 -9.63 13.68 -0.96
N HIS A 123 -10.53 12.97 -0.27
CA HIS A 123 -10.81 11.59 -0.58
C HIS A 123 -11.49 11.45 -1.95
N SER A 124 -12.50 12.27 -2.25
CA SER A 124 -13.18 12.29 -3.55
C SER A 124 -12.20 12.58 -4.69
N ASP A 125 -11.29 13.56 -4.50
CA ASP A 125 -10.25 13.88 -5.47
C ASP A 125 -9.32 12.68 -5.71
N ASN A 126 -8.93 11.97 -4.64
CA ASN A 126 -8.12 10.75 -4.78
C ASN A 126 -8.84 9.64 -5.54
N ILE A 127 -10.14 9.45 -5.31
CA ILE A 127 -10.94 8.47 -6.06
C ILE A 127 -11.06 8.87 -7.53
N SER A 128 -11.33 10.14 -7.82
CA SER A 128 -11.45 10.65 -9.19
C SER A 128 -10.14 10.53 -9.99
N LEU A 129 -9.01 10.60 -9.30
CA LEU A 129 -7.68 10.34 -9.86
C LEU A 129 -7.35 8.85 -10.01
N GLY A 130 -8.24 7.93 -9.66
CA GLY A 130 -8.04 6.49 -9.81
C GLY A 130 -7.28 5.81 -8.66
N TYR A 131 -7.10 6.48 -7.52
CA TYR A 131 -6.53 5.85 -6.34
C TYR A 131 -7.57 5.00 -5.57
N GLU A 132 -7.11 3.98 -4.86
CA GLU A 132 -7.98 3.05 -4.09
C GLU A 132 -8.70 3.73 -2.90
N GLY A 133 -8.23 4.88 -2.47
CA GLY A 133 -8.74 5.60 -1.31
C GLY A 133 -7.71 6.54 -0.70
N SER A 134 -7.89 6.86 0.56
CA SER A 134 -7.01 7.73 1.33
C SER A 134 -6.41 7.02 2.53
N ILE A 135 -5.27 7.49 3.00
CA ILE A 135 -4.70 7.14 4.30
C ILE A 135 -4.78 8.39 5.17
N ILE A 136 -5.45 8.28 6.29
CA ILE A 136 -5.57 9.37 7.27
C ILE A 136 -4.61 9.07 8.41
N ARG A 137 -3.83 10.06 8.81
CA ARG A 137 -2.96 10.02 9.97
C ARG A 137 -3.40 11.06 10.99
N TYR A 138 -3.32 10.73 12.25
CA TYR A 138 -3.61 11.64 13.36
C TYR A 138 -2.72 11.32 14.55
N GLY A 139 -2.56 12.29 15.44
CA GLY A 139 -1.71 12.18 16.63
C GLY A 139 -0.23 12.40 16.36
N ASP A 140 0.43 12.96 17.35
CA ASP A 140 1.84 13.36 17.33
C ASP A 140 2.69 12.24 17.97
N ILE A 141 2.81 11.14 17.24
CA ILE A 141 3.55 9.96 17.70
C ILE A 141 4.71 9.62 16.77
N GLY A 142 5.73 8.98 17.34
CA GLY A 142 6.82 8.37 16.61
C GLY A 142 6.37 7.24 15.67
N TYR A 143 7.28 6.74 14.87
CA TYR A 143 6.99 5.63 13.96
C TYR A 143 6.81 4.33 14.75
N GLU A 144 5.70 3.62 14.54
CA GLU A 144 5.40 2.35 15.18
C GLU A 144 5.83 1.18 14.28
N ASN A 145 6.93 0.51 14.69
CA ASN A 145 7.42 -0.70 14.00
C ASN A 145 6.53 -1.91 14.30
N ASP A 146 6.33 -2.76 13.28
CA ASP A 146 5.68 -4.08 13.39
C ASP A 146 4.30 -4.08 14.04
N LYS A 147 3.65 -2.92 14.08
CA LYS A 147 2.32 -2.74 14.64
C LYS A 147 1.32 -2.27 13.58
N ARG A 148 0.06 -2.57 13.82
CA ARG A 148 -1.04 -1.90 13.15
C ARG A 148 -1.36 -0.62 13.94
N SER A 149 -0.80 0.51 13.53
CA SER A 149 -1.02 1.77 14.22
C SER A 149 -2.51 2.13 14.25
N LYS A 150 -3.03 2.48 15.43
CA LYS A 150 -4.38 3.03 15.58
C LYS A 150 -4.48 4.47 15.07
N TYR A 151 -3.34 5.13 14.89
CA TYR A 151 -3.23 6.50 14.37
C TYR A 151 -3.14 6.58 12.85
N LEU A 152 -3.27 5.44 12.17
CA LEU A 152 -3.27 5.34 10.71
C LEU A 152 -4.53 4.61 10.24
N LEU A 153 -5.46 5.37 9.65
CA LEU A 153 -6.75 4.87 9.18
C LEU A 153 -6.74 4.74 7.66
N LYS A 154 -7.29 3.62 7.19
CA LYS A 154 -7.55 3.41 5.75
C LYS A 154 -8.98 3.86 5.46
N TYR A 155 -9.14 4.90 4.66
CA TYR A 155 -10.43 5.39 4.22
C TYR A 155 -10.65 5.00 2.76
N LYS A 156 -11.62 4.10 2.53
CA LYS A 156 -11.98 3.56 1.22
C LYS A 156 -13.46 3.76 0.98
N SER A 157 -13.84 3.97 -0.27
CA SER A 157 -15.23 3.86 -0.68
C SER A 157 -15.63 2.38 -0.73
N PHE A 158 -16.78 2.05 -0.17
CA PHE A 158 -17.40 0.74 -0.27
C PHE A 158 -18.49 0.80 -1.34
N GLN A 159 -18.63 -0.28 -2.08
CA GLN A 159 -19.76 -0.49 -2.96
C GLN A 159 -20.47 -1.76 -2.48
N ASP A 160 -21.75 -1.63 -2.18
CA ASP A 160 -22.61 -2.78 -1.90
C ASP A 160 -23.14 -3.33 -3.22
N ILE A 161 -23.01 -4.62 -3.40
CA ILE A 161 -23.57 -5.33 -4.54
C ILE A 161 -24.49 -6.44 -4.05
N ALA A 162 -25.63 -6.64 -4.71
CA ALA A 162 -26.46 -7.83 -4.52
C ALA A 162 -25.93 -8.94 -5.44
N ALA A 163 -25.54 -10.07 -4.85
CA ALA A 163 -25.09 -11.24 -5.59
C ALA A 163 -26.01 -12.43 -5.27
N ILE A 164 -26.13 -13.36 -6.20
CA ILE A 164 -26.95 -14.57 -6.04
C ILE A 164 -26.06 -15.70 -5.52
N ILE A 165 -26.49 -16.38 -4.46
CA ILE A 165 -25.85 -17.62 -4.00
C ILE A 165 -26.21 -18.70 -5.00
N ILE A 166 -25.20 -19.30 -5.63
CA ILE A 166 -25.40 -20.37 -6.64
C ILE A 166 -24.95 -21.74 -6.15
N ASP A 167 -24.12 -21.78 -5.10
CA ASP A 167 -23.62 -23.01 -4.49
C ASP A 167 -23.11 -22.75 -3.07
N ILE A 168 -22.93 -23.81 -2.27
CA ILE A 168 -22.28 -23.77 -0.96
C ILE A 168 -21.24 -24.88 -0.92
N LEU A 169 -19.98 -24.52 -0.77
CA LEU A 169 -18.84 -25.43 -0.68
C LEU A 169 -18.41 -25.63 0.78
N PRO A 170 -17.87 -26.78 1.17
CA PRO A 170 -17.27 -26.94 2.48
C PRO A 170 -16.03 -26.06 2.62
N SER A 171 -15.87 -25.42 3.77
CA SER A 171 -14.67 -24.59 4.07
C SER A 171 -13.43 -25.47 4.18
N GLU A 172 -12.30 -25.05 3.58
CA GLU A 172 -11.01 -25.73 3.73
C GLU A 172 -10.52 -25.76 5.20
N ALA A 173 -10.82 -24.72 5.97
CA ALA A 173 -10.40 -24.61 7.38
C ALA A 173 -11.27 -25.41 8.34
N ASP A 174 -12.56 -25.60 8.03
CA ASP A 174 -13.54 -26.35 8.83
C ASP A 174 -14.63 -26.89 7.90
N PRO A 175 -14.56 -28.15 7.49
CA PRO A 175 -15.51 -28.74 6.55
C PRO A 175 -16.98 -28.78 7.01
N LYS A 176 -17.25 -28.52 8.29
CA LYS A 176 -18.61 -28.38 8.83
C LYS A 176 -19.24 -27.02 8.53
N LYS A 177 -18.47 -26.09 8.01
CA LYS A 177 -18.91 -24.72 7.69
C LYS A 177 -18.99 -24.51 6.21
N GLY A 178 -20.12 -23.99 5.74
CA GLY A 178 -20.34 -23.62 4.35
C GLY A 178 -19.56 -22.37 3.94
N VAL A 179 -19.13 -22.34 2.69
CA VAL A 179 -18.63 -21.14 2.00
C VAL A 179 -19.56 -20.89 0.81
N PRO A 180 -20.38 -19.81 0.84
CA PRO A 180 -21.26 -19.51 -0.28
C PRO A 180 -20.45 -19.15 -1.53
N VAL A 181 -20.84 -19.73 -2.66
CA VAL A 181 -20.40 -19.34 -3.99
C VAL A 181 -21.40 -18.35 -4.54
N LEU A 182 -20.93 -17.15 -4.81
CA LEU A 182 -21.73 -16.02 -5.24
C LEU A 182 -21.54 -15.75 -6.74
N LYS A 183 -22.62 -15.36 -7.40
CA LYS A 183 -22.60 -14.89 -8.78
C LYS A 183 -23.08 -13.44 -8.85
N TYR A 184 -22.24 -12.59 -9.45
CA TYR A 184 -22.58 -11.22 -9.79
C TYR A 184 -22.18 -10.95 -11.24
N ASN A 185 -23.15 -10.62 -12.09
CA ASN A 185 -22.98 -10.55 -13.53
C ASN A 185 -22.40 -11.88 -14.07
N ASN A 186 -21.23 -11.81 -14.74
CA ASN A 186 -20.52 -12.97 -15.28
C ASN A 186 -19.35 -13.46 -14.39
N ILE A 187 -19.28 -12.96 -13.14
CA ILE A 187 -18.20 -13.30 -12.20
C ILE A 187 -18.77 -14.22 -11.12
N THR A 188 -18.06 -15.29 -10.82
CA THR A 188 -18.33 -16.20 -9.71
C THR A 188 -17.19 -16.10 -8.70
N PHE A 189 -17.51 -16.01 -7.42
CA PHE A 189 -16.51 -15.89 -6.34
C PHE A 189 -17.05 -16.48 -5.03
N GLU A 190 -16.15 -16.85 -4.13
CA GLU A 190 -16.45 -17.36 -2.80
C GLU A 190 -16.43 -16.24 -1.76
N ALA A 191 -17.38 -16.26 -0.80
CA ALA A 191 -17.51 -15.26 0.26
C ALA A 191 -17.53 -15.92 1.64
N GLY A 192 -16.36 -16.37 2.11
CA GLY A 192 -16.24 -17.08 3.38
C GLY A 192 -16.23 -16.22 4.63
N THR A 193 -16.04 -14.90 4.55
CA THR A 193 -15.85 -14.02 5.72
C THR A 193 -17.03 -13.09 6.02
N ALA A 194 -18.05 -13.06 5.17
CA ALA A 194 -19.20 -12.16 5.30
C ALA A 194 -20.33 -12.72 6.20
N PHE A 195 -20.27 -13.99 6.56
CA PHE A 195 -21.32 -14.67 7.32
C PHE A 195 -20.81 -15.02 8.73
N SER A 196 -21.67 -14.97 9.71
CA SER A 196 -21.35 -15.41 11.07
C SER A 196 -21.07 -16.93 11.10
N HIS A 197 -20.46 -17.42 12.18
CA HIS A 197 -20.23 -18.87 12.34
C HIS A 197 -21.55 -19.65 12.35
N ALA A 198 -22.60 -19.11 12.95
CA ALA A 198 -23.93 -19.74 12.98
C ALA A 198 -24.56 -19.84 11.59
N ASP A 199 -24.50 -18.75 10.79
CA ASP A 199 -25.04 -18.73 9.42
C ASP A 199 -24.34 -19.70 8.46
N ARG A 200 -23.20 -20.26 8.85
CA ARG A 200 -22.38 -21.16 8.03
C ARG A 200 -22.49 -22.64 8.43
N GLU A 201 -23.22 -22.95 9.50
CA GLU A 201 -23.41 -24.30 10.04
C GLU A 201 -24.77 -24.91 9.58
N ASP A 202 -25.68 -24.08 9.09
CA ASP A 202 -26.96 -24.46 8.49
C ASP A 202 -26.86 -24.60 6.96
#